data_3f39d472811efe181e26785f68bbd873
#
_entry.id   3f39d472811efe181e26785f68bbd873
#
_cell.length_a   1.000
_cell.length_b   1.000
_cell.length_c   1.000
_cell.angle_alpha   90.00
_cell.angle_beta   90.00
_cell.angle_gamma   90.00
#
_symmetry.space_group_name_H-M   'P 1'
#
loop_
_entity.id
_entity.type
_entity.pdbx_description
1 polymer ?
#
loop_
_entity_poly.entity_id
_entity_poly.type
_entity_poly.pdbx_seq_one_letter_code
_entity_poly.pdbx_strand_id
1 'polypeptide(L)'
;EAARIEAKKEKERLAKQTVSPFKLGPTAIPVSTPRSQWTAGTMPHLYQTDPLWANKPYAGSNIRIAGCGPTSLSMVYTYLTGKTDLDPVAMASFAEEHNFAPTGATEWRFMTDGAAAIGLRSTPVAPSRASIASALDAGMPIICCLTPGDFTTVGHFLVIKGIDSRGMVEIHDPNSPYNSAKRWPISQVLPQIEALWAFSL
;
A
#
# COMPACT_ATOMS: atom_id res chain seq x y z
N GLU A 1 -6.54 -9.44 -28.93
CA GLU A 1 -7.60 -8.44 -28.65
C GLU A 1 -7.89 -8.35 -27.15
N ALA A 2 -8.04 -9.45 -26.41
CA ALA A 2 -8.26 -9.47 -24.96
C ALA A 2 -7.14 -8.74 -24.18
N ALA A 3 -5.86 -9.04 -24.46
CA ALA A 3 -4.72 -8.40 -23.82
C ALA A 3 -4.67 -6.87 -24.07
N ARG A 4 -5.14 -6.43 -25.24
CA ARG A 4 -5.21 -5.00 -25.59
C ARG A 4 -6.33 -4.29 -24.82
N ILE A 5 -7.43 -4.99 -24.58
CA ILE A 5 -8.57 -4.48 -23.79
C ILE A 5 -8.17 -4.40 -22.31
N GLU A 6 -7.48 -5.41 -21.77
CA GLU A 6 -6.96 -5.38 -20.41
C GLU A 6 -5.91 -4.27 -20.22
N ALA A 7 -4.95 -4.13 -21.11
CA ALA A 7 -3.97 -3.05 -21.06
C ALA A 7 -4.64 -1.66 -21.15
N LYS A 8 -5.72 -1.50 -21.93
CA LYS A 8 -6.49 -0.26 -21.99
C LYS A 8 -7.24 0.02 -20.68
N LYS A 9 -7.89 -0.99 -20.12
CA LYS A 9 -8.59 -0.87 -18.82
C LYS A 9 -7.60 -0.55 -17.69
N GLU A 10 -6.44 -1.19 -17.69
CA GLU A 10 -5.39 -0.92 -16.72
C GLU A 10 -4.85 0.51 -16.87
N LYS A 11 -4.61 0.98 -18.10
CA LYS A 11 -4.19 2.36 -18.36
C LYS A 11 -5.23 3.39 -17.94
N GLU A 12 -6.53 3.10 -18.16
CA GLU A 12 -7.62 3.98 -17.71
C GLU A 12 -7.76 3.96 -16.17
N ARG A 13 -7.54 2.80 -15.54
CA ARG A 13 -7.51 2.65 -14.08
C ARG A 13 -6.37 3.45 -13.47
N LEU A 14 -5.16 3.31 -14.02
CA LEU A 14 -3.96 4.03 -13.59
C LEU A 14 -4.10 5.54 -13.77
N ALA A 15 -4.68 5.99 -14.88
CA ALA A 15 -4.96 7.42 -15.10
C ALA A 15 -5.94 8.01 -14.09
N LYS A 16 -6.87 7.19 -13.55
CA LYS A 16 -7.78 7.60 -12.49
C LYS A 16 -7.13 7.64 -11.10
N GLN A 17 -6.01 6.93 -10.88
CA GLN A 17 -5.27 6.94 -9.63
C GLN A 17 -4.46 8.22 -9.39
N THR A 18 -4.21 9.01 -10.43
CA THR A 18 -3.40 10.23 -10.32
C THR A 18 -4.07 11.39 -9.58
N VAL A 19 -5.34 11.25 -9.24
CA VAL A 19 -6.08 12.25 -8.47
C VAL A 19 -6.65 11.59 -7.22
N SER A 20 -5.87 11.56 -6.14
CA SER A 20 -6.37 11.15 -4.83
C SER A 20 -7.01 12.35 -4.13
N PRO A 21 -8.34 12.51 -4.16
CA PRO A 21 -8.99 13.46 -3.29
C PRO A 21 -9.04 12.83 -1.90
N PHE A 22 -8.32 13.43 -1.00
CA PHE A 22 -8.18 13.05 0.38
C PHE A 22 -9.52 13.09 1.11
N LYS A 23 -9.96 11.96 1.66
CA LYS A 23 -10.85 11.97 2.81
C LYS A 23 -9.99 12.14 4.07
N LEU A 24 -9.40 13.32 4.22
CA LEU A 24 -8.76 13.69 5.48
C LEU A 24 -9.87 13.97 6.50
N GLY A 25 -9.85 13.23 7.59
CA GLY A 25 -10.44 13.69 8.83
C GLY A 25 -9.77 15.01 9.26
N PRO A 26 -10.41 15.81 10.10
CA PRO A 26 -9.94 17.18 10.39
C PRO A 26 -8.52 17.17 10.96
N THR A 27 -7.62 17.88 10.29
CA THR A 27 -6.45 18.63 10.77
C THR A 27 -5.27 17.92 11.44
N ALA A 28 -5.11 16.60 11.42
CA ALA A 28 -3.86 16.01 11.89
C ALA A 28 -2.80 16.07 10.79
N ILE A 29 -1.69 16.78 11.03
CA ILE A 29 -0.49 16.65 10.21
C ILE A 29 -0.03 15.20 10.33
N PRO A 30 0.06 14.42 9.23
CA PRO A 30 0.50 13.05 9.30
C PRO A 30 1.96 13.00 9.73
N VAL A 31 2.22 12.34 10.84
CA VAL A 31 3.57 12.11 11.35
C VAL A 31 3.83 10.61 11.28
N SER A 32 4.79 10.23 10.44
CA SER A 32 5.22 8.85 10.32
C SER A 32 6.03 8.40 11.53
N THR A 33 6.06 7.09 11.77
CA THR A 33 6.95 6.49 12.76
C THR A 33 8.39 6.92 12.51
N PRO A 34 9.08 7.52 13.50
CA PRO A 34 10.47 7.95 13.34
C PRO A 34 11.38 6.78 12.92
N ARG A 35 12.31 7.04 12.00
CA ARG A 35 13.24 6.02 11.47
C ARG A 35 14.02 5.29 12.58
N SER A 36 14.33 5.95 13.69
CA SER A 36 15.00 5.34 14.85
C SER A 36 14.19 4.24 15.53
N GLN A 37 12.89 4.13 15.25
CA GLN A 37 11.98 3.13 15.79
C GLN A 37 11.68 2.01 14.79
N TRP A 38 12.25 2.07 13.57
CA TRP A 38 12.03 1.04 12.56
C TRP A 38 12.83 -0.21 12.92
N THR A 39 12.12 -1.32 13.09
CA THR A 39 12.72 -2.59 13.47
C THR A 39 11.91 -3.77 12.94
N ALA A 40 12.54 -4.90 12.73
CA ALA A 40 11.85 -6.12 12.32
C ALA A 40 10.77 -6.51 13.33
N GLY A 41 9.65 -7.02 12.82
CA GLY A 41 8.50 -7.44 13.63
C GLY A 41 7.62 -6.29 14.13
N THR A 42 8.02 -5.03 13.93
CA THR A 42 7.19 -3.87 14.26
C THR A 42 6.87 -3.09 12.99
N MET A 43 5.60 -3.10 12.59
CA MET A 43 5.17 -2.38 11.38
C MET A 43 5.26 -0.87 11.62
N PRO A 44 6.15 -0.13 10.95
CA PRO A 44 6.14 1.32 11.04
C PRO A 44 4.86 1.85 10.39
N HIS A 45 4.38 2.97 10.88
CA HIS A 45 3.28 3.67 10.23
C HIS A 45 3.85 4.81 9.39
N LEU A 46 3.85 4.66 8.07
CA LEU A 46 4.39 5.64 7.15
C LEU A 46 3.25 6.27 6.34
N TYR A 47 3.24 7.61 6.29
CA TYR A 47 2.25 8.36 5.52
C TYR A 47 2.88 8.94 4.27
N GLN A 48 2.30 8.67 3.09
CA GLN A 48 2.73 9.30 1.83
C GLN A 48 2.62 10.82 1.86
N THR A 49 1.79 11.34 2.76
CA THR A 49 1.54 12.78 2.95
C THR A 49 2.45 13.43 3.98
N ASP A 50 3.36 12.68 4.61
CA ASP A 50 4.34 13.22 5.55
C ASP A 50 5.25 14.25 4.87
N PRO A 51 5.43 15.45 5.45
CA PRO A 51 6.29 16.50 4.91
C PRO A 51 7.72 16.07 4.59
N LEU A 52 8.24 15.01 5.23
CA LEU A 52 9.59 14.47 4.98
C LEU A 52 9.79 14.04 3.52
N TRP A 53 8.75 13.52 2.87
CA TRP A 53 8.83 12.98 1.51
C TRP A 53 7.67 13.33 0.57
N ALA A 54 6.58 13.86 1.10
CA ALA A 54 5.35 14.12 0.34
C ALA A 54 5.56 14.86 -0.99
N ASN A 55 6.48 15.82 -1.02
CA ASN A 55 6.76 16.66 -2.19
C ASN A 55 7.88 16.10 -3.09
N LYS A 56 8.44 14.92 -2.78
CA LYS A 56 9.44 14.28 -3.64
C LYS A 56 8.78 13.76 -4.92
N PRO A 57 9.44 13.88 -6.08
CA PRO A 57 8.91 13.40 -7.36
C PRO A 57 8.59 11.91 -7.30
N TYR A 58 7.49 11.51 -7.94
CA TYR A 58 7.12 10.12 -8.19
C TYR A 58 6.02 10.03 -9.24
N ALA A 59 6.17 9.10 -10.20
CA ALA A 59 5.16 8.75 -11.19
C ALA A 59 4.61 9.96 -11.99
N GLY A 60 5.49 10.87 -12.39
CA GLY A 60 5.11 12.11 -13.09
C GLY A 60 4.40 13.15 -12.22
N SER A 61 4.32 12.91 -10.90
CA SER A 61 3.73 13.79 -9.88
C SER A 61 4.63 13.81 -8.64
N ASN A 62 4.10 13.49 -7.47
CA ASN A 62 4.85 13.37 -6.22
C ASN A 62 4.30 12.25 -5.33
N ILE A 63 5.06 11.92 -4.27
CA ILE A 63 4.71 10.85 -3.34
C ILE A 63 3.36 11.12 -2.65
N ARG A 64 3.04 12.37 -2.32
CA ARG A 64 1.74 12.75 -1.74
C ARG A 64 0.56 12.24 -2.56
N ILE A 65 0.66 12.30 -3.88
CA ILE A 65 -0.43 11.99 -4.80
C ILE A 65 -0.40 10.53 -5.24
N ALA A 66 0.77 10.03 -5.64
CA ALA A 66 0.91 8.72 -6.28
C ALA A 66 1.63 7.66 -5.41
N GLY A 67 2.10 8.03 -4.22
CA GLY A 67 3.04 7.23 -3.43
C GLY A 67 2.43 6.15 -2.53
N CYS A 68 1.15 5.81 -2.64
CA CYS A 68 0.53 4.79 -1.79
C CYS A 68 1.20 3.42 -1.93
N GLY A 69 1.54 3.01 -3.16
CA GLY A 69 2.23 1.74 -3.42
C GLY A 69 3.63 1.67 -2.78
N PRO A 70 4.56 2.59 -3.12
CA PRO A 70 5.88 2.63 -2.50
C PRO A 70 5.85 2.76 -0.98
N THR A 71 4.98 3.60 -0.45
CA THR A 71 4.86 3.79 1.01
C THR A 71 4.38 2.51 1.69
N SER A 72 3.40 1.81 1.11
CA SER A 72 2.92 0.52 1.63
C SER A 72 4.01 -0.56 1.59
N LEU A 73 4.74 -0.68 0.48
CA LEU A 73 5.81 -1.67 0.36
C LEU A 73 7.00 -1.34 1.28
N SER A 74 7.30 -0.06 1.51
CA SER A 74 8.30 0.39 2.49
C SER A 74 7.96 -0.05 3.91
N MET A 75 6.70 0.06 4.33
CA MET A 75 6.23 -0.43 5.63
C MET A 75 6.43 -1.94 5.78
N VAL A 76 6.01 -2.71 4.77
CA VAL A 76 6.13 -4.17 4.75
C VAL A 76 7.60 -4.61 4.72
N TYR A 77 8.43 -3.97 3.91
CA TYR A 77 9.87 -4.23 3.83
C TYR A 77 10.56 -4.04 5.18
N THR A 78 10.31 -2.91 5.82
CA THR A 78 10.87 -2.62 7.15
C THR A 78 10.39 -3.63 8.19
N TYR A 79 9.10 -3.95 8.20
CA TYR A 79 8.52 -4.94 9.12
C TYR A 79 9.20 -6.31 8.99
N LEU A 80 9.41 -6.78 7.77
CA LEU A 80 9.98 -8.11 7.53
C LEU A 80 11.50 -8.15 7.75
N THR A 81 12.22 -7.12 7.30
CA THR A 81 13.69 -7.14 7.26
C THR A 81 14.35 -6.41 8.42
N GLY A 82 13.68 -5.46 9.05
CA GLY A 82 14.28 -4.49 10.00
C GLY A 82 15.20 -3.45 9.35
N LYS A 83 15.34 -3.49 8.02
CA LYS A 83 16.15 -2.53 7.28
C LYS A 83 15.41 -1.21 7.10
N THR A 84 16.17 -0.12 7.02
CA THR A 84 15.63 1.25 6.92
C THR A 84 16.06 1.97 5.64
N ASP A 85 16.75 1.30 4.75
CA ASP A 85 17.31 1.84 3.51
C ASP A 85 16.27 2.15 2.43
N LEU A 86 15.15 1.41 2.41
CA LEU A 86 14.04 1.63 1.49
C LEU A 86 12.88 2.39 2.16
N ASP A 87 13.14 3.63 2.55
CA ASP A 87 12.08 4.55 2.96
C ASP A 87 11.17 4.92 1.76
N PRO A 88 10.05 5.63 1.96
CA PRO A 88 9.15 5.98 0.86
C PRO A 88 9.81 6.67 -0.33
N VAL A 89 10.89 7.45 -0.12
CA VAL A 89 11.64 8.09 -1.22
C VAL A 89 12.46 7.07 -1.99
N ALA A 90 13.27 6.29 -1.29
CA ALA A 90 14.11 5.28 -1.92
C ALA A 90 13.27 4.20 -2.61
N MET A 91 12.15 3.81 -2.01
CA MET A 91 11.21 2.85 -2.59
C MET A 91 10.51 3.41 -3.84
N ALA A 92 10.16 4.69 -3.85
CA ALA A 92 9.60 5.37 -5.01
C ALA A 92 10.62 5.48 -6.14
N SER A 93 11.87 5.86 -5.84
CA SER A 93 12.97 5.89 -6.82
C SER A 93 13.22 4.51 -7.43
N PHE A 94 13.28 3.48 -6.59
CA PHE A 94 13.41 2.09 -7.05
C PHE A 94 12.27 1.69 -8.00
N ALA A 95 11.03 2.08 -7.69
CA ALA A 95 9.89 1.78 -8.55
C ALA A 95 10.00 2.46 -9.93
N GLU A 96 10.48 3.70 -10.00
CA GLU A 96 10.69 4.42 -11.26
C GLU A 96 11.85 3.85 -12.07
N GLU A 97 13.00 3.60 -11.43
CA GLU A 97 14.19 3.03 -12.06
C GLU A 97 13.93 1.68 -12.72
N HIS A 98 13.02 0.89 -12.14
CA HIS A 98 12.62 -0.43 -12.66
C HIS A 98 11.30 -0.39 -13.45
N ASN A 99 10.84 0.79 -13.81
CA ASN A 99 9.65 1.00 -14.64
C ASN A 99 8.35 0.39 -14.05
N PHE A 100 8.17 0.44 -12.72
CA PHE A 100 6.95 0.00 -12.06
C PHE A 100 5.87 1.09 -11.95
N ALA A 101 6.14 2.29 -12.43
CA ALA A 101 5.19 3.41 -12.46
C ALA A 101 5.20 4.20 -13.80
N PRO A 102 5.16 3.52 -14.96
CA PRO A 102 5.38 4.17 -16.27
C PRO A 102 4.24 5.07 -16.72
N THR A 103 3.06 4.93 -16.10
CA THR A 103 1.83 5.60 -16.56
C THR A 103 1.23 6.56 -15.53
N GLY A 104 2.05 7.01 -14.57
CA GLY A 104 1.61 7.96 -13.55
C GLY A 104 1.02 7.33 -12.29
N ALA A 105 1.07 5.99 -12.17
CA ALA A 105 0.67 5.25 -10.97
C ALA A 105 1.47 3.96 -10.83
N THR A 106 1.55 3.44 -9.60
CA THR A 106 2.21 2.17 -9.30
C THR A 106 1.44 1.00 -9.90
N GLU A 107 2.10 0.18 -10.72
CA GLU A 107 1.53 -1.05 -11.27
C GLU A 107 1.50 -2.19 -10.25
N TRP A 108 0.57 -3.13 -10.42
CA TRP A 108 0.45 -4.31 -9.53
C TRP A 108 1.70 -5.20 -9.51
N ARG A 109 2.43 -5.29 -10.64
CA ARG A 109 3.68 -6.05 -10.68
C ARG A 109 4.77 -5.50 -9.76
N PHE A 110 4.61 -4.28 -9.24
CA PHE A 110 5.45 -3.78 -8.16
C PHE A 110 5.29 -4.59 -6.88
N MET A 111 4.09 -5.13 -6.62
CA MET A 111 3.81 -5.98 -5.47
C MET A 111 4.32 -7.43 -5.65
N THR A 112 4.71 -7.82 -6.85
CA THR A 112 5.27 -9.15 -7.18
C THR A 112 6.72 -9.05 -7.59
N ASP A 113 7.00 -8.57 -8.80
CA ASP A 113 8.36 -8.48 -9.36
C ASP A 113 9.22 -7.48 -8.59
N GLY A 114 8.63 -6.32 -8.23
CA GLY A 114 9.30 -5.31 -7.42
C GLY A 114 9.66 -5.83 -6.02
N ALA A 115 8.72 -6.50 -5.36
CA ALA A 115 8.95 -7.13 -4.07
C ALA A 115 10.07 -8.21 -4.14
N ALA A 116 10.04 -9.05 -5.17
CA ALA A 116 11.08 -10.06 -5.40
C ALA A 116 12.47 -9.43 -5.59
N ALA A 117 12.56 -8.34 -6.34
CA ALA A 117 13.82 -7.64 -6.59
C ALA A 117 14.45 -7.02 -5.33
N ILE A 118 13.67 -6.75 -4.29
CA ILE A 118 14.15 -6.28 -2.97
C ILE A 118 14.27 -7.41 -1.94
N GLY A 119 14.13 -8.67 -2.35
CA GLY A 119 14.33 -9.86 -1.51
C GLY A 119 13.11 -10.30 -0.72
N LEU A 120 11.91 -9.84 -1.07
CA LEU A 120 10.66 -10.31 -0.47
C LEU A 120 9.98 -11.35 -1.37
N ARG A 121 9.30 -12.32 -0.76
CA ARG A 121 8.33 -13.17 -1.45
C ARG A 121 6.95 -12.56 -1.35
N SER A 122 6.23 -12.56 -2.47
CA SER A 122 4.86 -12.08 -2.57
C SER A 122 3.97 -13.20 -3.07
N THR A 123 2.86 -13.43 -2.38
CA THR A 123 1.87 -14.44 -2.72
C THR A 123 0.50 -13.80 -2.86
N PRO A 124 -0.18 -13.94 -4.00
CA PRO A 124 -1.57 -13.50 -4.14
C PRO A 124 -2.47 -14.20 -3.11
N VAL A 125 -3.38 -13.44 -2.52
CA VAL A 125 -4.33 -13.93 -1.50
C VAL A 125 -5.76 -13.78 -2.04
N ALA A 126 -6.58 -14.79 -1.83
CA ALA A 126 -7.99 -14.69 -2.16
C ALA A 126 -8.69 -13.66 -1.24
N PRO A 127 -9.61 -12.84 -1.77
CA PRO A 127 -10.31 -11.82 -0.98
C PRO A 127 -11.40 -12.45 -0.10
N SER A 128 -10.98 -13.14 0.94
CA SER A 128 -11.86 -13.74 1.94
C SER A 128 -11.31 -13.51 3.35
N ARG A 129 -12.22 -13.46 4.33
CA ARG A 129 -11.83 -13.37 5.74
C ARG A 129 -10.86 -14.49 6.15
N ALA A 130 -11.14 -15.72 5.73
CA ALA A 130 -10.34 -16.88 6.09
C ALA A 130 -8.92 -16.80 5.52
N SER A 131 -8.77 -16.43 4.24
CA SER A 131 -7.47 -16.30 3.59
C SER A 131 -6.64 -15.15 4.17
N ILE A 132 -7.27 -14.02 4.47
CA ILE A 132 -6.63 -12.88 5.12
C ILE A 132 -6.15 -13.26 6.53
N ALA A 133 -7.02 -13.88 7.34
CA ALA A 133 -6.66 -14.32 8.68
C ALA A 133 -5.50 -15.34 8.65
N SER A 134 -5.57 -16.33 7.77
CA SER A 134 -4.52 -17.35 7.61
C SER A 134 -3.16 -16.74 7.25
N ALA A 135 -3.11 -15.77 6.35
CA ALA A 135 -1.88 -15.10 5.98
C ALA A 135 -1.30 -14.28 7.15
N LEU A 136 -2.15 -13.53 7.85
CA LEU A 136 -1.73 -12.72 9.01
C LEU A 136 -1.29 -13.59 10.19
N ASP A 137 -1.98 -14.71 10.46
CA ASP A 137 -1.60 -15.67 11.49
C ASP A 137 -0.25 -16.35 11.19
N ALA A 138 0.08 -16.49 9.90
CA ALA A 138 1.41 -16.94 9.46
C ALA A 138 2.50 -15.84 9.53
N GLY A 139 2.19 -14.66 10.07
CA GLY A 139 3.11 -13.54 10.17
C GLY A 139 3.36 -12.78 8.86
N MET A 140 2.52 -13.02 7.85
CA MET A 140 2.65 -12.37 6.55
C MET A 140 1.76 -11.11 6.48
N PRO A 141 2.34 -9.91 6.49
CA PRO A 141 1.58 -8.68 6.26
C PRO A 141 1.01 -8.66 4.85
N ILE A 142 -0.12 -7.98 4.69
CA ILE A 142 -0.84 -7.94 3.41
C ILE A 142 -0.88 -6.51 2.89
N ILE A 143 -0.55 -6.32 1.60
CA ILE A 143 -0.93 -5.09 0.88
C ILE A 143 -2.16 -5.41 0.04
N CYS A 144 -3.16 -4.54 0.10
CA CYS A 144 -4.32 -4.62 -0.76
C CYS A 144 -4.41 -3.41 -1.69
N CYS A 145 -4.90 -3.66 -2.91
CA CYS A 145 -5.36 -2.64 -3.83
C CYS A 145 -6.88 -2.51 -3.70
N LEU A 146 -7.35 -1.30 -3.50
CA LEU A 146 -8.76 -0.97 -3.30
C LEU A 146 -9.34 -0.22 -4.49
N THR A 147 -10.59 -0.51 -4.79
CA THR A 147 -11.45 0.27 -5.70
C THR A 147 -12.04 1.49 -4.99
N PRO A 148 -12.66 2.43 -5.71
CA PRO A 148 -13.37 3.55 -5.10
C PRO A 148 -14.39 3.11 -4.04
N GLY A 149 -14.36 3.77 -2.88
CA GLY A 149 -15.20 3.44 -1.73
C GLY A 149 -14.87 4.30 -0.51
N ASP A 150 -14.80 3.68 0.65
CA ASP A 150 -14.55 4.38 1.93
C ASP A 150 -13.14 4.95 2.05
N PHE A 151 -12.16 4.32 1.38
CA PHE A 151 -10.74 4.64 1.53
C PHE A 151 -10.22 5.57 0.43
N THR A 152 -10.86 5.56 -0.73
CA THR A 152 -10.39 6.30 -1.90
C THR A 152 -11.54 6.58 -2.85
N THR A 153 -11.37 7.56 -3.73
CA THR A 153 -12.30 7.83 -4.84
C THR A 153 -11.79 7.31 -6.19
N VAL A 154 -10.58 6.75 -6.20
CA VAL A 154 -9.91 6.19 -7.39
C VAL A 154 -9.41 4.78 -7.07
N GLY A 155 -8.15 4.48 -7.17
CA GLY A 155 -7.53 3.26 -6.66
C GLY A 155 -6.59 3.60 -5.50
N HIS A 156 -6.31 2.63 -4.62
CA HIS A 156 -5.46 2.89 -3.48
C HIS A 156 -4.78 1.62 -2.97
N PHE A 157 -3.52 1.75 -2.54
CA PHE A 157 -2.82 0.70 -1.81
C PHE A 157 -2.78 1.03 -0.32
N LEU A 158 -3.08 0.05 0.52
CA LEU A 158 -2.87 0.12 1.96
C LEU A 158 -2.42 -1.23 2.52
N VAL A 159 -1.92 -1.22 3.76
CA VAL A 159 -1.49 -2.43 4.46
C VAL A 159 -2.59 -2.91 5.39
N ILE A 160 -2.92 -4.20 5.33
CA ILE A 160 -3.67 -4.90 6.37
C ILE A 160 -2.65 -5.55 7.31
N LYS A 161 -2.62 -5.09 8.54
CA LYS A 161 -1.64 -5.48 9.55
C LYS A 161 -2.16 -6.57 10.49
N GLY A 162 -3.46 -6.62 10.71
CA GLY A 162 -4.06 -7.57 11.63
C GLY A 162 -5.56 -7.71 11.44
N ILE A 163 -6.11 -8.81 11.97
CA ILE A 163 -7.54 -9.07 12.06
C ILE A 163 -7.85 -9.76 13.38
N ASP A 164 -8.88 -9.31 14.09
CA ASP A 164 -9.28 -9.96 15.34
C ASP A 164 -10.34 -11.06 15.11
N SER A 165 -10.65 -11.82 16.18
CA SER A 165 -11.65 -12.91 16.12
C SER A 165 -13.05 -12.45 15.74
N ARG A 166 -13.36 -11.18 15.93
CA ARG A 166 -14.64 -10.56 15.53
C ARG A 166 -14.64 -10.12 14.07
N GLY A 167 -13.48 -10.21 13.38
CA GLY A 167 -13.32 -9.77 12.00
C GLY A 167 -13.10 -8.27 11.85
N MET A 168 -12.57 -7.63 12.88
CA MET A 168 -12.15 -6.23 12.80
C MET A 168 -10.71 -6.16 12.34
N VAL A 169 -10.46 -5.53 11.19
CA VAL A 169 -9.13 -5.37 10.62
C VAL A 169 -8.45 -4.10 11.12
N GLU A 170 -7.16 -4.21 11.35
CA GLU A 170 -6.25 -3.11 11.60
C GLU A 170 -5.47 -2.81 10.32
N ILE A 171 -5.56 -1.57 9.87
CA ILE A 171 -4.92 -1.12 8.63
C ILE A 171 -3.89 -0.03 8.91
N HIS A 172 -2.86 0.03 8.06
CA HIS A 172 -2.01 1.20 7.89
C HIS A 172 -2.30 1.81 6.51
N ASP A 173 -3.09 2.86 6.50
CA ASP A 173 -3.42 3.62 5.30
C ASP A 173 -2.36 4.72 5.12
N PRO A 174 -1.51 4.65 4.08
CA PRO A 174 -0.47 5.64 3.86
C PRO A 174 -1.01 7.04 3.57
N ASN A 175 -2.29 7.14 3.26
CA ASN A 175 -2.93 8.41 2.90
C ASN A 175 -3.79 8.99 4.03
N SER A 176 -4.13 8.22 5.07
CA SER A 176 -5.11 8.65 6.06
C SER A 176 -4.78 8.21 7.49
N PRO A 177 -4.33 9.16 8.35
CA PRO A 177 -4.26 8.93 9.79
C PRO A 177 -5.60 8.54 10.40
N TYR A 178 -6.70 9.11 9.90
CA TYR A 178 -8.03 8.80 10.37
C TYR A 178 -8.42 7.34 10.11
N ASN A 179 -8.17 6.83 8.90
CA ASN A 179 -8.47 5.44 8.57
C ASN A 179 -7.62 4.47 9.38
N SER A 180 -6.37 4.84 9.64
CA SER A 180 -5.41 4.03 10.38
C SER A 180 -5.65 4.01 11.88
N ALA A 181 -6.31 5.04 12.43
CA ALA A 181 -6.58 5.16 13.85
C ALA A 181 -7.72 4.27 14.36
N LYS A 182 -8.51 3.68 13.46
CA LYS A 182 -9.63 2.82 13.82
C LYS A 182 -9.54 1.43 13.20
N ARG A 183 -10.28 0.49 13.76
CA ARG A 183 -10.47 -0.83 13.18
C ARG A 183 -11.71 -0.84 12.29
N TRP A 184 -11.66 -1.63 11.22
CA TRP A 184 -12.69 -1.71 10.20
C TRP A 184 -13.30 -3.11 10.17
N PRO A 185 -14.64 -3.26 10.10
CA PRO A 185 -15.25 -4.55 9.86
C PRO A 185 -14.74 -5.12 8.52
N ILE A 186 -14.28 -6.38 8.51
CA ILE A 186 -13.82 -7.02 7.28
C ILE A 186 -14.92 -7.07 6.20
N SER A 187 -16.18 -7.16 6.61
CA SER A 187 -17.37 -7.10 5.72
C SER A 187 -17.49 -5.76 4.98
N GLN A 188 -16.93 -4.68 5.54
CA GLN A 188 -16.89 -3.37 4.89
C GLN A 188 -15.69 -3.22 3.96
N VAL A 189 -14.58 -3.86 4.28
CA VAL A 189 -13.32 -3.77 3.50
C VAL A 189 -13.34 -4.69 2.28
N LEU A 190 -13.77 -5.94 2.46
CA LEU A 190 -13.75 -6.97 1.40
C LEU A 190 -14.41 -6.54 0.07
N PRO A 191 -15.58 -5.90 0.04
CA PRO A 191 -16.22 -5.51 -1.21
C PRO A 191 -15.43 -4.45 -2.01
N GLN A 192 -14.46 -3.79 -1.37
CA GLN A 192 -13.64 -2.74 -1.96
C GLN A 192 -12.26 -3.25 -2.42
N ILE A 193 -11.94 -4.52 -2.12
CA ILE A 193 -10.66 -5.12 -2.49
C ILE A 193 -10.68 -5.58 -3.95
N GLU A 194 -9.71 -5.11 -4.73
CA GLU A 194 -9.48 -5.54 -6.10
C GLU A 194 -8.39 -6.60 -6.19
N ALA A 195 -7.35 -6.49 -5.36
CA ALA A 195 -6.26 -7.45 -5.28
C ALA A 195 -5.60 -7.43 -3.90
N LEU A 196 -5.00 -8.57 -3.51
CA LEU A 196 -4.30 -8.79 -2.25
C LEU A 196 -3.00 -9.56 -2.48
N TRP A 197 -1.95 -9.15 -1.78
CA TRP A 197 -0.66 -9.86 -1.74
C TRP A 197 -0.19 -9.97 -0.30
N ALA A 198 0.17 -11.18 0.13
CA ALA A 198 0.84 -11.45 1.40
C ALA A 198 2.35 -11.55 1.18
N PHE A 199 3.13 -11.05 2.14
CA PHE A 199 4.58 -10.93 1.99
C PHE A 199 5.32 -11.71 3.08
N SER A 200 6.47 -12.31 2.70
CA SER A 200 7.42 -12.96 3.60
C SER A 200 8.86 -12.75 3.11
N LEU A 201 9.83 -13.17 3.91
CA LEU A 201 11.25 -13.29 3.53
C LEU A 201 11.49 -14.54 2.69
#